data_aef5bc2cf7ca54bd6d2a2c62c961b889
#
_entry.id   aef5bc2cf7ca54bd6d2a2c62c961b889
#
_cell.length_a   1.000
_cell.length_b   1.000
_cell.length_c   1.000
_cell.angle_alpha   90.00
_cell.angle_beta   90.00
_cell.angle_gamma   90.00
#
_symmetry.space_group_name_H-M   'P 1'
#
loop_
_entity.id
_entity.type
_entity.pdbx_description
1 polymer ?
#
loop_
_entity_poly.entity_id
_entity_poly.type
_entity_poly.pdbx_seq_one_letter_code
_entity_poly.pdbx_strand_id
1 'polypeptide(L)'
;MVASKSFTAPPGPDTEPGAGSGTGLSYTVADSLDDVEAAWRLVYRAYLRTGLIAPNPTSIHTQPLVVGPHTMVVIGRIGPVAVSTLSAYLDSERGLPLDSAYGEQLADRRSAGRRLAEAGLFADRRAKLTRSADSLFELMRYVVFFSMHGGADDLMIGVHPRHAPFYSRFLGFEVCGEEKRYSIVNDNPVVLMKMDLAARFSETPRRRGIAFFEQHALGPDAFAQRYRFPGDELEASDIGEFLRLKR
;
A
#
# COMPACT_ATOMS: atom_id res chain seq x y z
N MET A 1 -32.40 11.93 -2.65
CA MET A 1 -32.27 11.48 -1.26
C MET A 1 -32.00 9.98 -1.30
N VAL A 2 -30.72 9.59 -1.39
CA VAL A 2 -30.29 8.18 -1.52
C VAL A 2 -29.78 7.77 -0.15
N ALA A 3 -30.43 6.76 0.45
CA ALA A 3 -30.12 6.27 1.77
C ALA A 3 -28.74 5.59 1.79
N SER A 4 -27.86 6.10 2.62
CA SER A 4 -26.58 5.49 2.98
C SER A 4 -26.88 4.16 3.68
N LYS A 5 -26.58 3.03 3.04
CA LYS A 5 -26.58 1.73 3.70
C LYS A 5 -25.31 1.60 4.52
N SER A 6 -25.43 1.74 5.82
CA SER A 6 -24.36 1.39 6.76
C SER A 6 -24.09 -0.11 6.65
N PHE A 7 -22.87 -0.45 6.25
CA PHE A 7 -22.37 -1.82 6.30
C PHE A 7 -22.08 -2.17 7.77
N THR A 8 -22.92 -3.00 8.36
CA THR A 8 -22.70 -3.59 9.68
C THR A 8 -22.07 -4.96 9.46
N ALA A 9 -20.83 -5.13 9.86
CA ALA A 9 -20.18 -6.43 9.86
C ALA A 9 -20.88 -7.35 10.89
N PRO A 10 -21.07 -8.64 10.59
CA PRO A 10 -21.55 -9.60 11.59
C PRO A 10 -20.53 -9.73 12.73
N PRO A 11 -20.97 -9.97 13.99
CA PRO A 11 -20.07 -10.21 15.09
C PRO A 11 -19.26 -11.48 14.80
N GLY A 12 -17.94 -11.35 14.70
CA GLY A 12 -17.02 -12.47 14.57
C GLY A 12 -16.96 -13.28 15.87
N PRO A 13 -16.77 -14.60 15.79
CA PRO A 13 -16.43 -15.38 16.97
C PRO A 13 -15.05 -14.93 17.47
N ASP A 14 -14.91 -14.88 18.80
CA ASP A 14 -13.63 -14.71 19.48
C ASP A 14 -12.63 -15.74 18.93
N THR A 15 -11.74 -15.29 18.06
CA THR A 15 -10.66 -16.10 17.53
C THR A 15 -9.39 -15.61 18.17
N GLU A 16 -8.88 -16.39 19.09
CA GLU A 16 -7.46 -16.39 19.45
C GLU A 16 -6.60 -16.33 18.18
N PRO A 17 -5.38 -15.74 18.23
CA PRO A 17 -4.53 -15.65 17.05
C PRO A 17 -4.26 -17.06 16.53
N GLY A 18 -4.98 -17.44 15.50
CA GLY A 18 -4.92 -18.76 14.90
C GLY A 18 -3.49 -19.05 14.46
N ALA A 19 -2.91 -20.10 15.02
CA ALA A 19 -1.67 -20.71 14.59
C ALA A 19 -1.79 -21.15 13.14
N GLY A 20 -1.50 -20.23 12.23
CA GLY A 20 -1.45 -20.47 10.77
C GLY A 20 -0.26 -21.36 10.45
N SER A 21 -0.54 -22.44 9.79
CA SER A 21 0.32 -23.51 9.30
C SER A 21 1.69 -23.05 8.76
N GLY A 22 2.76 -23.39 9.44
CA GLY A 22 3.98 -23.92 8.80
C GLY A 22 5.05 -22.96 8.27
N THR A 23 4.91 -21.63 8.26
CA THR A 23 6.00 -20.74 7.77
C THR A 23 6.46 -19.67 8.76
N GLY A 24 5.83 -19.52 9.90
CA GLY A 24 6.16 -18.44 10.86
C GLY A 24 5.98 -17.01 10.30
N LEU A 25 5.27 -16.85 9.18
CA LEU A 25 5.03 -15.56 8.54
C LEU A 25 3.79 -14.91 9.15
N SER A 26 3.95 -13.70 9.67
CA SER A 26 2.87 -12.87 10.21
C SER A 26 2.84 -11.51 9.50
N TYR A 27 1.67 -10.86 9.52
CA TYR A 27 1.47 -9.53 8.94
C TYR A 27 0.89 -8.60 9.99
N THR A 28 1.51 -7.43 10.17
CA THR A 28 1.07 -6.39 11.13
C THR A 28 1.18 -5.01 10.51
N VAL A 29 0.36 -4.10 11.00
CA VAL A 29 0.56 -2.66 10.73
C VAL A 29 1.72 -2.17 11.59
N ALA A 30 2.61 -1.37 11.01
CA ALA A 30 3.71 -0.73 11.73
C ALA A 30 3.14 0.26 12.76
N ASP A 31 3.53 0.12 14.02
CA ASP A 31 3.08 0.95 15.13
C ASP A 31 4.20 1.80 15.76
N SER A 32 5.42 1.64 15.29
CA SER A 32 6.63 2.32 15.76
C SER A 32 7.48 2.85 14.60
N LEU A 33 8.38 3.79 14.92
CA LEU A 33 9.37 4.31 13.97
C LEU A 33 10.29 3.19 13.47
N ASP A 34 10.76 2.31 14.36
CA ASP A 34 11.62 1.18 14.01
C ASP A 34 10.98 0.25 12.98
N ASP A 35 9.68 0.03 13.11
CA ASP A 35 8.91 -0.76 12.16
C ASP A 35 8.87 -0.12 10.79
N VAL A 36 8.58 1.18 10.71
CA VAL A 36 8.56 1.92 9.45
C VAL A 36 9.94 1.95 8.82
N GLU A 37 10.99 2.20 9.59
CA GLU A 37 12.36 2.16 9.09
C GLU A 37 12.74 0.77 8.56
N ALA A 38 12.41 -0.29 9.28
CA ALA A 38 12.65 -1.67 8.83
C ALA A 38 11.97 -1.95 7.49
N ALA A 39 10.71 -1.50 7.32
CA ALA A 39 9.95 -1.62 6.08
C ALA A 39 10.59 -0.84 4.93
N TRP A 40 10.93 0.42 5.13
CA TRP A 40 11.47 1.28 4.08
C TRP A 40 12.95 1.00 3.75
N ARG A 41 13.71 0.41 4.68
CA ARG A 41 15.01 -0.23 4.38
C ARG A 41 14.85 -1.46 3.49
N LEU A 42 13.78 -2.24 3.69
CA LEU A 42 13.46 -3.37 2.81
C LEU A 42 13.15 -2.88 1.39
N VAL A 43 12.36 -1.81 1.25
CA VAL A 43 12.08 -1.15 -0.04
C VAL A 43 13.38 -0.66 -0.68
N TYR A 44 14.23 0.05 0.07
CA TYR A 44 15.51 0.52 -0.43
C TYR A 44 16.35 -0.60 -1.04
N ARG A 45 16.52 -1.70 -0.30
CA ARG A 45 17.32 -2.85 -0.78
C ARG A 45 16.71 -3.50 -2.03
N ALA A 46 15.39 -3.62 -2.08
CA ALA A 46 14.69 -4.20 -3.22
C ALA A 46 14.83 -3.32 -4.47
N TYR A 47 14.61 -2.02 -4.31
CA TYR A 47 14.65 -1.05 -5.41
C TYR A 47 16.06 -0.80 -5.91
N LEU A 48 17.06 -0.73 -5.01
CA LEU A 48 18.46 -0.63 -5.37
C LEU A 48 18.93 -1.84 -6.21
N ARG A 49 18.57 -3.05 -5.75
CA ARG A 49 18.93 -4.30 -6.46
C ARG A 49 18.37 -4.37 -7.87
N THR A 50 17.19 -3.77 -8.10
CA THR A 50 16.51 -3.76 -9.41
C THR A 50 16.80 -2.51 -10.24
N GLY A 51 17.69 -1.61 -9.77
CA GLY A 51 18.05 -0.38 -10.48
C GLY A 51 16.96 0.70 -10.51
N LEU A 52 15.94 0.58 -9.66
CA LEU A 52 14.86 1.56 -9.56
C LEU A 52 15.28 2.84 -8.84
N ILE A 53 16.35 2.80 -8.04
CA ILE A 53 16.90 3.96 -7.32
C ILE A 53 18.43 3.91 -7.29
N ALA A 54 19.05 5.06 -7.05
CA ALA A 54 20.48 5.17 -6.74
C ALA A 54 20.74 4.94 -5.23
N PRO A 55 21.97 4.58 -4.85
CA PRO A 55 22.38 4.50 -3.44
C PRO A 55 22.23 5.84 -2.72
N ASN A 56 21.90 5.77 -1.43
CA ASN A 56 21.91 6.92 -0.54
C ASN A 56 22.46 6.53 0.85
N PRO A 57 22.97 7.50 1.65
CA PRO A 57 23.66 7.21 2.91
C PRO A 57 22.77 6.60 4.00
N THR A 58 21.48 6.91 4.02
CA THR A 58 20.55 6.44 5.06
C THR A 58 20.07 5.00 4.84
N SER A 59 20.26 4.46 3.63
CA SER A 59 19.69 3.16 3.23
C SER A 59 18.17 3.07 3.44
N ILE A 60 17.47 4.21 3.36
CA ILE A 60 16.01 4.35 3.38
C ILE A 60 15.51 4.74 1.99
N HIS A 61 14.36 4.22 1.60
CA HIS A 61 13.64 4.74 0.43
C HIS A 61 12.18 4.98 0.76
N THR A 62 11.78 6.23 0.66
CA THR A 62 10.42 6.72 0.82
C THR A 62 10.25 8.01 -0.01
N GLN A 63 9.14 8.70 0.18
CA GLN A 63 8.85 9.97 -0.47
C GLN A 63 8.36 10.98 0.57
N PRO A 64 8.70 12.29 0.42
CA PRO A 64 8.26 13.30 1.39
C PRO A 64 6.75 13.38 1.58
N LEU A 65 5.98 13.12 0.53
CA LEU A 65 4.51 13.17 0.56
C LEU A 65 3.88 12.10 1.44
N VAL A 66 4.55 10.93 1.59
CA VAL A 66 3.97 9.81 2.34
C VAL A 66 4.38 9.78 3.81
N VAL A 67 5.22 10.71 4.25
CA VAL A 67 5.59 10.83 5.66
C VAL A 67 4.56 11.69 6.38
N GLY A 68 3.60 11.04 7.06
CA GLY A 68 2.55 11.76 7.76
C GLY A 68 1.37 10.90 8.20
N PRO A 69 0.38 11.51 8.87
CA PRO A 69 -0.72 10.80 9.56
C PRO A 69 -1.69 10.08 8.63
N HIS A 70 -1.62 10.35 7.32
CA HIS A 70 -2.45 9.71 6.29
C HIS A 70 -1.84 8.42 5.73
N THR A 71 -0.69 8.00 6.29
CA THR A 71 0.04 6.81 5.84
C THR A 71 -0.18 5.62 6.78
N MET A 72 -0.26 4.45 6.18
CA MET A 72 -0.20 3.15 6.85
C MET A 72 0.88 2.31 6.18
N VAL A 73 1.71 1.66 6.98
CA VAL A 73 2.72 0.72 6.52
C VAL A 73 2.37 -0.66 7.07
N VAL A 74 2.24 -1.66 6.20
CA VAL A 74 2.06 -3.06 6.61
C VAL A 74 3.35 -3.83 6.38
N ILE A 75 3.70 -4.71 7.33
CA ILE A 75 4.93 -5.48 7.32
C ILE A 75 4.61 -6.95 7.47
N GLY A 76 5.19 -7.77 6.59
CA GLY A 76 5.26 -9.23 6.77
C GLY A 76 6.59 -9.61 7.41
N ARG A 77 6.54 -10.45 8.47
CA ARG A 77 7.70 -10.90 9.25
C ARG A 77 7.80 -12.41 9.32
N ILE A 78 9.04 -12.89 9.40
CA ILE A 78 9.38 -14.25 9.85
C ILE A 78 10.22 -14.10 11.11
N GLY A 79 9.64 -14.43 12.26
CA GLY A 79 10.23 -14.06 13.54
C GLY A 79 10.44 -12.53 13.63
N PRO A 80 11.61 -12.04 14.06
CA PRO A 80 11.87 -10.60 14.15
C PRO A 80 12.19 -9.93 12.80
N VAL A 81 12.30 -10.70 11.73
CA VAL A 81 12.85 -10.23 10.45
C VAL A 81 11.74 -9.78 9.51
N ALA A 82 11.75 -8.50 9.10
CA ALA A 82 10.90 -8.00 8.03
C ALA A 82 11.29 -8.63 6.68
N VAL A 83 10.31 -9.22 5.99
CA VAL A 83 10.51 -9.92 4.71
C VAL A 83 9.68 -9.36 3.58
N SER A 84 8.57 -8.69 3.87
CA SER A 84 7.74 -8.01 2.88
C SER A 84 7.08 -6.77 3.48
N THR A 85 6.72 -5.82 2.62
CA THR A 85 6.04 -4.59 3.03
C THR A 85 5.25 -3.99 1.88
N LEU A 86 4.23 -3.21 2.21
CA LEU A 86 3.47 -2.35 1.32
C LEU A 86 2.98 -1.15 2.12
N SER A 87 2.96 0.02 1.51
CA SER A 87 2.43 1.23 2.16
C SER A 87 1.17 1.70 1.46
N ALA A 88 0.25 2.31 2.21
CA ALA A 88 -0.95 2.96 1.70
C ALA A 88 -1.01 4.41 2.16
N TYR A 89 -1.50 5.28 1.30
CA TYR A 89 -1.61 6.72 1.52
C TYR A 89 -3.03 7.17 1.20
N LEU A 90 -3.69 7.81 2.15
CA LEU A 90 -4.93 8.53 1.87
C LEU A 90 -4.58 9.89 1.24
N ASP A 91 -5.34 10.27 0.25
CA ASP A 91 -5.18 11.58 -0.38
C ASP A 91 -5.38 12.74 0.62
N SER A 92 -4.67 13.81 0.41
CA SER A 92 -4.68 14.99 1.25
C SER A 92 -4.47 16.25 0.42
N GLU A 93 -4.47 17.42 1.04
CA GLU A 93 -4.13 18.69 0.37
C GLU A 93 -2.72 18.66 -0.27
N ARG A 94 -1.83 17.79 0.20
CA ARG A 94 -0.49 17.61 -0.37
C ARG A 94 -0.48 16.75 -1.63
N GLY A 95 -1.60 16.09 -1.95
CA GLY A 95 -1.71 15.13 -3.05
C GLY A 95 -1.11 13.76 -2.75
N LEU A 96 -0.95 12.97 -3.80
CA LEU A 96 -0.40 11.61 -3.81
C LEU A 96 0.92 11.55 -4.59
N PRO A 97 1.82 10.61 -4.31
CA PRO A 97 3.04 10.41 -5.09
C PRO A 97 2.82 10.32 -6.60
N LEU A 98 1.77 9.63 -7.03
CA LEU A 98 1.43 9.45 -8.45
C LEU A 98 0.99 10.74 -9.14
N ASP A 99 0.66 11.83 -8.41
CA ASP A 99 0.39 13.13 -9.04
C ASP A 99 1.58 13.63 -9.87
N SER A 100 2.80 13.27 -9.49
CA SER A 100 4.01 13.66 -10.25
C SER A 100 4.07 13.09 -11.68
N ALA A 101 3.37 11.98 -11.95
CA ALA A 101 3.28 11.39 -13.29
C ALA A 101 1.88 11.49 -13.89
N TYR A 102 0.84 11.45 -13.06
CA TYR A 102 -0.56 11.33 -13.47
C TYR A 102 -1.47 12.39 -12.85
N GLY A 103 -0.92 13.61 -12.62
CA GLY A 103 -1.65 14.70 -11.97
C GLY A 103 -2.99 15.03 -12.62
N GLU A 104 -3.08 15.06 -13.95
CA GLU A 104 -4.33 15.31 -14.68
C GLU A 104 -5.38 14.22 -14.41
N GLN A 105 -4.99 12.95 -14.55
CA GLN A 105 -5.89 11.81 -14.35
C GLN A 105 -6.41 11.73 -12.90
N LEU A 106 -5.56 12.08 -11.92
CA LEU A 106 -5.97 12.11 -10.51
C LEU A 106 -6.82 13.34 -10.21
N ALA A 107 -6.52 14.51 -10.81
CA ALA A 107 -7.32 15.72 -10.68
C ALA A 107 -8.73 15.52 -11.24
N ASP A 108 -8.88 14.86 -12.40
CA ASP A 108 -10.17 14.53 -12.99
C ASP A 108 -11.03 13.68 -12.05
N ARG A 109 -10.42 12.71 -11.37
CA ARG A 109 -11.12 11.88 -10.40
C ARG A 109 -11.56 12.67 -9.18
N ARG A 110 -10.69 13.52 -8.63
CA ARG A 110 -11.02 14.44 -7.53
C ARG A 110 -12.17 15.37 -7.92
N SER A 111 -12.13 15.92 -9.14
CA SER A 111 -13.19 16.80 -9.67
C SER A 111 -14.52 16.07 -9.86
N ALA A 112 -14.49 14.76 -10.13
CA ALA A 112 -15.68 13.90 -10.14
C ALA A 112 -16.17 13.51 -8.72
N GLY A 113 -15.59 14.10 -7.67
CA GLY A 113 -15.96 13.86 -6.27
C GLY A 113 -15.45 12.56 -5.69
N ARG A 114 -14.48 11.91 -6.34
CA ARG A 114 -13.88 10.66 -5.85
C ARG A 114 -12.76 10.97 -4.83
N ARG A 115 -12.80 10.31 -3.69
CA ARG A 115 -11.72 10.33 -2.69
C ARG A 115 -10.72 9.23 -3.03
N LEU A 116 -9.45 9.57 -3.05
CA LEU A 116 -8.40 8.69 -3.54
C LEU A 116 -7.56 8.12 -2.39
N ALA A 117 -7.03 6.95 -2.61
CA ALA A 117 -5.90 6.40 -1.88
C ALA A 117 -4.88 5.86 -2.88
N GLU A 118 -3.62 5.76 -2.47
CA GLU A 118 -2.56 5.16 -3.27
C GLU A 118 -1.87 4.05 -2.49
N ALA A 119 -1.50 2.96 -3.17
CA ALA A 119 -0.60 1.95 -2.63
C ALA A 119 0.74 1.99 -3.35
N GLY A 120 1.83 1.96 -2.57
CA GLY A 120 3.18 2.02 -3.10
C GLY A 120 4.22 1.45 -2.13
N LEU A 121 5.49 1.59 -2.50
CA LEU A 121 6.62 1.10 -1.71
C LEU A 121 6.50 -0.41 -1.39
N PHE A 122 6.11 -1.20 -2.40
CA PHE A 122 6.06 -2.66 -2.29
C PHE A 122 7.46 -3.27 -2.34
N ALA A 123 7.77 -4.14 -1.39
CA ALA A 123 8.96 -4.98 -1.43
C ALA A 123 8.67 -6.37 -0.84
N ASP A 124 9.25 -7.40 -1.46
CA ASP A 124 9.30 -8.76 -0.91
C ASP A 124 10.69 -9.35 -1.22
N ARG A 125 11.43 -9.74 -0.17
CA ARG A 125 12.78 -10.31 -0.32
C ARG A 125 12.80 -11.81 -0.57
N ARG A 126 11.65 -12.47 -0.53
CA ARG A 126 11.56 -13.92 -0.71
C ARG A 126 11.61 -14.29 -2.19
N ALA A 127 12.50 -15.21 -2.53
CA ALA A 127 12.90 -15.49 -3.92
C ALA A 127 11.92 -16.36 -4.74
N LYS A 128 10.81 -16.87 -4.17
CA LYS A 128 9.90 -17.77 -4.88
C LYS A 128 8.59 -17.05 -5.25
N LEU A 129 8.28 -16.97 -6.54
CA LEU A 129 7.10 -16.32 -7.14
C LEU A 129 5.75 -16.71 -6.49
N THR A 130 5.55 -17.98 -6.19
CA THR A 130 4.30 -18.46 -5.54
C THR A 130 4.11 -17.88 -4.14
N ARG A 131 5.19 -17.75 -3.36
CA ARG A 131 5.15 -17.17 -2.01
C ARG A 131 4.98 -15.65 -2.05
N SER A 132 5.47 -14.99 -3.11
CA SER A 132 5.31 -13.55 -3.29
C SER A 132 3.88 -13.16 -3.64
N ALA A 133 3.16 -13.99 -4.41
CA ALA A 133 1.76 -13.71 -4.73
C ALA A 133 0.86 -13.77 -3.48
N ASP A 134 1.00 -14.80 -2.65
CA ASP A 134 0.22 -14.92 -1.40
C ASP A 134 0.54 -13.76 -0.43
N SER A 135 1.81 -13.35 -0.36
CA SER A 135 2.20 -12.17 0.43
C SER A 135 1.57 -10.89 -0.11
N LEU A 136 1.52 -10.72 -1.42
CA LEU A 136 0.90 -9.53 -2.02
C LEU A 136 -0.61 -9.48 -1.72
N PHE A 137 -1.31 -10.62 -1.74
CA PHE A 137 -2.73 -10.66 -1.34
C PHE A 137 -2.91 -10.24 0.12
N GLU A 138 -2.08 -10.76 1.03
CA GLU A 138 -2.14 -10.37 2.44
C GLU A 138 -1.83 -8.89 2.65
N LEU A 139 -0.74 -8.37 2.08
CA LEU A 139 -0.40 -6.95 2.19
C LEU A 139 -1.49 -6.07 1.57
N MET A 140 -2.01 -6.46 0.40
CA MET A 140 -3.06 -5.71 -0.29
C MET A 140 -4.39 -5.71 0.49
N ARG A 141 -4.68 -6.76 1.25
CA ARG A 141 -5.82 -6.81 2.14
C ARG A 141 -5.79 -5.67 3.16
N TYR A 142 -4.65 -5.46 3.83
CA TYR A 142 -4.48 -4.32 4.74
C TYR A 142 -4.68 -2.98 4.02
N VAL A 143 -4.09 -2.83 2.83
CA VAL A 143 -4.20 -1.60 2.03
C VAL A 143 -5.64 -1.30 1.63
N VAL A 144 -6.36 -2.30 1.13
CA VAL A 144 -7.77 -2.15 0.70
C VAL A 144 -8.64 -1.72 1.87
N PHE A 145 -8.57 -2.41 3.02
CA PHE A 145 -9.41 -2.07 4.17
C PHE A 145 -9.00 -0.76 4.84
N PHE A 146 -7.70 -0.45 4.92
CA PHE A 146 -7.26 0.87 5.37
C PHE A 146 -7.84 1.99 4.49
N SER A 147 -7.77 1.85 3.17
CA SER A 147 -8.30 2.83 2.23
C SER A 147 -9.81 2.99 2.36
N MET A 148 -10.55 1.87 2.48
CA MET A 148 -12.01 1.89 2.68
C MET A 148 -12.41 2.57 4.00
N HIS A 149 -11.76 2.22 5.11
CA HIS A 149 -12.04 2.84 6.41
C HIS A 149 -11.60 4.32 6.46
N GLY A 150 -10.59 4.68 5.68
CA GLY A 150 -10.18 6.07 5.45
C GLY A 150 -11.15 6.84 4.54
N GLY A 151 -12.15 6.16 4.00
CA GLY A 151 -13.20 6.75 3.18
C GLY A 151 -12.82 6.93 1.71
N ALA A 152 -11.76 6.30 1.21
CA ALA A 152 -11.41 6.34 -0.20
C ALA A 152 -12.44 5.58 -1.06
N ASP A 153 -12.71 6.12 -2.23
CA ASP A 153 -13.58 5.53 -3.24
C ASP A 153 -12.77 4.76 -4.29
N ASP A 154 -11.56 5.24 -4.61
CA ASP A 154 -10.63 4.62 -5.54
C ASP A 154 -9.29 4.35 -4.87
N LEU A 155 -8.76 3.13 -5.05
CA LEU A 155 -7.39 2.79 -4.74
C LEU A 155 -6.54 2.83 -6.01
N MET A 156 -5.53 3.69 -6.03
CA MET A 156 -4.62 3.92 -7.14
C MET A 156 -3.31 3.17 -6.93
N ILE A 157 -2.74 2.63 -8.00
CA ILE A 157 -1.39 2.06 -8.02
C ILE A 157 -0.66 2.46 -9.30
N GLY A 158 0.65 2.69 -9.19
CA GLY A 158 1.54 2.77 -10.34
C GLY A 158 2.37 1.49 -10.41
N VAL A 159 2.27 0.76 -11.51
CA VAL A 159 3.00 -0.50 -11.70
C VAL A 159 3.76 -0.52 -13.03
N HIS A 160 4.86 -1.27 -13.05
CA HIS A 160 5.53 -1.52 -14.33
C HIS A 160 4.56 -2.25 -15.29
N PRO A 161 4.45 -1.88 -16.58
CA PRO A 161 3.46 -2.42 -17.53
C PRO A 161 3.40 -3.95 -17.56
N ARG A 162 4.54 -4.64 -17.45
CA ARG A 162 4.62 -6.11 -17.41
C ARG A 162 3.83 -6.75 -16.27
N HIS A 163 3.56 -6.00 -15.19
CA HIS A 163 2.83 -6.50 -14.01
C HIS A 163 1.34 -6.19 -14.06
N ALA A 164 0.90 -5.24 -14.91
CA ALA A 164 -0.50 -4.84 -15.01
C ALA A 164 -1.47 -6.02 -15.22
N PRO A 165 -1.16 -7.02 -16.10
CA PRO A 165 -2.04 -8.18 -16.27
C PRO A 165 -2.30 -8.98 -14.99
N PHE A 166 -1.30 -9.08 -14.10
CA PHE A 166 -1.47 -9.75 -12.80
C PHE A 166 -2.47 -8.99 -11.92
N TYR A 167 -2.30 -7.69 -11.77
CA TYR A 167 -3.19 -6.85 -10.96
C TYR A 167 -4.61 -6.83 -11.51
N SER A 168 -4.77 -6.78 -12.84
CA SER A 168 -6.09 -6.85 -13.46
C SER A 168 -6.76 -8.20 -13.24
N ARG A 169 -6.02 -9.29 -13.48
CA ARG A 169 -6.60 -10.64 -13.45
C ARG A 169 -6.96 -11.09 -12.03
N PHE A 170 -6.09 -10.84 -11.06
CA PHE A 170 -6.22 -11.42 -9.72
C PHE A 170 -6.80 -10.46 -8.68
N LEU A 171 -6.52 -9.17 -8.80
CA LEU A 171 -6.95 -8.14 -7.86
C LEU A 171 -8.02 -7.22 -8.43
N GLY A 172 -8.24 -7.27 -9.74
CA GLY A 172 -9.30 -6.53 -10.41
C GLY A 172 -9.01 -5.04 -10.57
N PHE A 173 -7.75 -4.65 -10.58
CA PHE A 173 -7.40 -3.32 -11.01
C PHE A 173 -7.64 -3.12 -12.49
N GLU A 174 -7.99 -1.90 -12.90
CA GLU A 174 -8.18 -1.49 -14.28
C GLU A 174 -7.12 -0.46 -14.66
N VAL A 175 -6.52 -0.62 -15.85
CA VAL A 175 -5.62 0.41 -16.39
C VAL A 175 -6.44 1.67 -16.68
N CYS A 176 -6.00 2.82 -16.18
CA CYS A 176 -6.69 4.10 -16.35
C CYS A 176 -5.76 5.26 -16.70
N GLY A 177 -4.50 5.00 -17.04
CA GLY A 177 -3.54 5.95 -17.56
C GLY A 177 -2.61 5.27 -18.56
N GLU A 178 -2.10 6.05 -19.52
CA GLU A 178 -1.10 5.58 -20.48
C GLU A 178 0.24 5.30 -19.81
N GLU A 179 1.10 4.52 -20.45
CA GLU A 179 2.46 4.29 -19.99
C GLU A 179 3.24 5.62 -19.98
N LYS A 180 3.85 5.92 -18.83
CA LYS A 180 4.72 7.10 -18.64
C LYS A 180 6.05 6.68 -18.01
N ARG A 181 7.05 7.55 -18.14
CA ARG A 181 8.29 7.43 -17.37
C ARG A 181 8.07 8.04 -15.99
N TYR A 182 8.53 7.34 -14.95
CA TYR A 182 8.32 7.75 -13.57
C TYR A 182 9.64 8.07 -12.91
N SER A 183 9.91 9.35 -12.70
CA SER A 183 11.19 9.86 -12.18
C SER A 183 11.55 9.33 -10.79
N ILE A 184 10.54 9.03 -9.97
CA ILE A 184 10.73 8.49 -8.62
C ILE A 184 11.41 7.11 -8.64
N VAL A 185 11.30 6.37 -9.73
CA VAL A 185 11.91 5.06 -9.92
C VAL A 185 12.86 5.06 -11.11
N ASN A 186 13.72 6.05 -11.21
CA ASN A 186 14.77 6.14 -12.23
C ASN A 186 14.23 6.09 -13.66
N ASP A 187 13.14 6.82 -13.91
CA ASP A 187 12.45 6.87 -15.22
C ASP A 187 12.01 5.51 -15.77
N ASN A 188 11.84 4.52 -14.89
CA ASN A 188 11.25 3.26 -15.30
C ASN A 188 9.80 3.45 -15.75
N PRO A 189 9.33 2.64 -16.73
CA PRO A 189 7.96 2.73 -17.22
C PRO A 189 6.95 2.36 -16.14
N VAL A 190 5.87 3.14 -16.07
CA VAL A 190 4.75 2.93 -15.16
C VAL A 190 3.43 3.08 -15.92
N VAL A 191 2.42 2.30 -15.55
CA VAL A 191 1.02 2.50 -15.92
C VAL A 191 0.20 2.76 -14.67
N LEU A 192 -0.73 3.71 -14.76
CA LEU A 192 -1.69 3.99 -13.71
C LEU A 192 -2.81 2.96 -13.76
N MET A 193 -3.11 2.39 -12.60
CA MET A 193 -4.24 1.49 -12.43
C MET A 193 -5.09 1.91 -11.24
N LYS A 194 -6.39 1.63 -11.32
CA LYS A 194 -7.37 1.91 -10.26
C LYS A 194 -8.12 0.65 -9.84
N MET A 195 -8.56 0.62 -8.60
CA MET A 195 -9.59 -0.26 -8.08
C MET A 195 -10.73 0.59 -7.52
N ASP A 196 -11.95 0.47 -8.04
CA ASP A 196 -13.14 1.03 -7.40
C ASP A 196 -13.48 0.22 -6.15
N LEU A 197 -13.28 0.80 -4.98
CA LEU A 197 -13.40 0.08 -3.71
C LEU A 197 -14.85 -0.30 -3.38
N ALA A 198 -15.82 0.54 -3.77
CA ALA A 198 -17.24 0.29 -3.52
C ALA A 198 -17.80 -0.75 -4.49
N ALA A 199 -17.53 -0.62 -5.79
CA ALA A 199 -18.05 -1.52 -6.81
C ALA A 199 -17.45 -2.92 -6.72
N ARG A 200 -16.19 -3.02 -6.25
CA ARG A 200 -15.43 -4.28 -6.24
C ARG A 200 -16.10 -5.40 -5.48
N PHE A 201 -16.73 -5.10 -4.36
CA PHE A 201 -17.40 -6.10 -3.53
C PHE A 201 -18.80 -6.49 -4.03
N SER A 202 -19.29 -5.87 -5.11
CA SER A 202 -20.58 -6.18 -5.74
C SER A 202 -20.45 -6.97 -7.06
N GLU A 203 -19.24 -7.13 -7.61
CA GLU A 203 -19.03 -7.82 -8.90
C GLU A 203 -19.18 -9.34 -8.81
N THR A 204 -19.79 -9.94 -9.85
CA THR A 204 -19.89 -11.40 -10.04
C THR A 204 -19.53 -11.73 -11.49
N PRO A 205 -18.62 -12.70 -11.78
CA PRO A 205 -17.91 -13.57 -10.82
C PRO A 205 -16.77 -12.85 -10.10
N ARG A 206 -16.54 -13.21 -8.84
CA ARG A 206 -15.52 -12.58 -8.00
C ARG A 206 -14.13 -13.08 -8.34
N ARG A 207 -13.18 -12.16 -8.46
CA ARG A 207 -11.77 -12.46 -8.66
C ARG A 207 -11.16 -13.04 -7.38
N ARG A 208 -10.13 -13.89 -7.52
CA ARG A 208 -9.50 -14.60 -6.38
C ARG A 208 -9.12 -13.65 -5.22
N GLY A 209 -8.52 -12.48 -5.52
CA GLY A 209 -8.13 -11.53 -4.50
C GLY A 209 -9.33 -10.89 -3.79
N ILE A 210 -10.42 -10.61 -4.51
CA ILE A 210 -11.64 -10.05 -3.93
C ILE A 210 -12.30 -11.05 -2.99
N ALA A 211 -12.44 -12.31 -3.42
CA ALA A 211 -12.97 -13.36 -2.56
C ALA A 211 -12.12 -13.56 -1.29
N PHE A 212 -10.80 -13.46 -1.42
CA PHE A 212 -9.87 -13.51 -0.28
C PHE A 212 -10.09 -12.34 0.68
N PHE A 213 -10.24 -11.10 0.17
CA PHE A 213 -10.48 -9.93 1.02
C PHE A 213 -11.79 -10.03 1.78
N GLU A 214 -12.86 -10.52 1.15
CA GLU A 214 -14.15 -10.70 1.81
C GLU A 214 -14.11 -11.75 2.93
N GLN A 215 -13.40 -12.86 2.69
CA GLN A 215 -13.24 -13.91 3.70
C GLN A 215 -12.39 -13.49 4.89
N HIS A 216 -11.50 -12.51 4.69
CA HIS A 216 -10.52 -12.05 5.67
C HIS A 216 -10.62 -10.54 5.90
N ALA A 217 -11.84 -10.01 6.02
CA ALA A 217 -12.08 -8.59 6.24
C ALA A 217 -11.42 -8.10 7.53
N LEU A 218 -10.89 -6.85 7.48
CA LEU A 218 -10.29 -6.17 8.63
C LEU A 218 -11.21 -5.04 9.07
N GLY A 219 -11.49 -4.98 10.37
CA GLY A 219 -12.19 -3.84 10.97
C GLY A 219 -11.26 -2.62 11.15
N PRO A 220 -11.83 -1.44 11.46
CA PRO A 220 -11.05 -0.21 11.67
C PRO A 220 -10.03 -0.32 12.81
N ASP A 221 -10.30 -1.16 13.81
CA ASP A 221 -9.41 -1.38 14.97
C ASP A 221 -8.04 -1.94 14.57
N ALA A 222 -7.97 -2.69 13.45
CA ALA A 222 -6.71 -3.17 12.91
C ALA A 222 -5.70 -2.06 12.56
N PHE A 223 -6.17 -0.81 12.44
CA PHE A 223 -5.39 0.37 12.05
C PHE A 223 -5.27 1.40 13.17
N ALA A 224 -5.86 1.17 14.33
CA ALA A 224 -5.92 2.14 15.43
C ALA A 224 -4.54 2.53 15.95
N GLN A 225 -3.65 1.57 16.10
CA GLN A 225 -2.30 1.73 16.65
C GLN A 225 -1.24 2.05 15.58
N ARG A 226 -1.63 2.30 14.31
CA ARG A 226 -0.63 2.59 13.27
C ARG A 226 0.24 3.78 13.65
N TYR A 227 1.51 3.74 13.29
CA TYR A 227 2.45 4.85 13.48
C TYR A 227 1.97 6.13 12.77
N ARG A 228 2.03 7.26 13.45
CA ARG A 228 1.46 8.54 13.00
C ARG A 228 2.49 9.56 12.54
N PHE A 229 3.78 9.22 12.57
CA PHE A 229 4.88 10.07 12.15
C PHE A 229 4.98 11.37 12.97
N PRO A 230 5.11 11.35 14.29
CA PRO A 230 5.31 12.54 15.10
C PRO A 230 6.63 13.22 14.71
N GLY A 231 6.60 14.56 14.62
CA GLY A 231 7.70 15.33 14.03
C GLY A 231 9.01 15.25 14.82
N ASP A 232 8.92 15.23 16.15
CA ASP A 232 10.06 15.12 17.07
C ASP A 232 10.84 13.81 16.93
N GLU A 233 10.13 12.69 16.81
CA GLU A 233 10.78 11.40 16.55
C GLU A 233 11.43 11.34 15.17
N LEU A 234 10.79 11.93 14.16
CA LEU A 234 11.30 11.93 12.78
C LEU A 234 12.59 12.73 12.62
N GLU A 235 12.73 13.85 13.33
CA GLU A 235 13.90 14.74 13.16
C GLU A 235 15.24 14.04 13.47
N ALA A 236 15.27 13.14 14.43
CA ALA A 236 16.45 12.39 14.85
C ALA A 236 16.64 11.06 14.11
N SER A 237 15.71 10.68 13.24
CA SER A 237 15.67 9.39 12.57
C SER A 237 16.39 9.37 11.22
N ASP A 238 16.67 8.16 10.70
CA ASP A 238 17.18 7.97 9.34
C ASP A 238 16.16 8.41 8.28
N ILE A 239 14.87 8.33 8.58
CA ILE A 239 13.82 8.89 7.72
C ILE A 239 13.96 10.42 7.66
N GLY A 240 14.14 11.08 8.79
CA GLY A 240 14.35 12.52 8.85
C GLY A 240 15.61 12.97 8.11
N GLU A 241 16.70 12.22 8.23
CA GLU A 241 17.92 12.48 7.46
C GLU A 241 17.67 12.31 5.95
N PHE A 242 17.01 11.22 5.54
CA PHE A 242 16.63 10.99 4.14
C PHE A 242 15.80 12.16 3.59
N LEU A 243 14.82 12.66 4.35
CA LEU A 243 13.97 13.77 3.93
C LEU A 243 14.77 15.08 3.78
N ARG A 244 15.78 15.32 4.63
CA ARG A 244 16.69 16.48 4.49
C ARG A 244 17.52 16.42 3.20
N LEU A 245 17.95 15.22 2.79
CA LEU A 245 18.73 15.02 1.57
C LEU A 245 17.88 15.14 0.28
N LYS A 246 16.55 15.17 0.39
CA LYS A 246 15.61 15.30 -0.75
C LYS A 246 15.02 16.71 -0.90
N ARG A 247 15.36 17.64 -0.03
CA ARG A 247 15.01 19.06 -0.13
C ARG A 247 15.99 19.79 -1.05
#